data_443ac1bc230b13964a676187d6eae8de
#
_entry.id   443ac1bc230b13964a676187d6eae8de
#
_cell.length_a   1.000
_cell.length_b   1.000
_cell.length_c   1.000
_cell.angle_alpha   90.00
_cell.angle_beta   90.00
_cell.angle_gamma   90.00
#
_symmetry.space_group_name_H-M   'P 1'
#
loop_
_entity.id
_entity.type
_entity.pdbx_description
1 polymer ?
#
loop_
_entity_poly.entity_id
_entity_poly.type
_entity_poly.pdbx_seq_one_letter_code
_entity_poly.pdbx_strand_id
1 'polypeptide(L)'
;PKKYWPDGTLDFLAYDIPKSNRSNIRNIVCSTDKESGEYSFSFYYTLPPSDIYQNIDAENQSDLIFAIEPGRSRDDGTVNFNFKHLLSSILFEVGDIPDEPVVINYIELANLYGRGNVVIRYDAAHDYSYSWSYVALPAEVYTQSFRDVDGNGGTDYVKDNQLLTEDPWKTFFMIPQEFQDSTLLNVSMSVSGEELPLLSIPLAEVHSEGNRGWSPGKQYVYRISYKR
;
A
#
# COMPACT_ATOMS: atom_id res chain seq x y z
N PRO A 1 -23.74 -25.55 11.72
CA PRO A 1 -25.15 -25.26 11.73
C PRO A 1 -25.55 -24.56 10.44
N LYS A 2 -26.71 -24.97 9.82
CA LYS A 2 -27.28 -24.25 8.69
C LYS A 2 -27.76 -22.88 9.20
N LYS A 3 -27.32 -21.81 8.57
CA LYS A 3 -27.85 -20.47 8.79
C LYS A 3 -28.94 -20.23 7.77
N TYR A 4 -30.06 -19.74 8.23
CA TYR A 4 -31.19 -19.40 7.38
C TYR A 4 -31.23 -17.89 7.17
N TRP A 5 -31.67 -17.50 6.00
CA TRP A 5 -31.92 -16.12 5.68
C TRP A 5 -33.08 -15.60 6.56
N PRO A 6 -32.94 -14.48 7.25
CA PRO A 6 -34.04 -13.92 8.04
C PRO A 6 -35.17 -13.35 7.15
N ASP A 7 -36.31 -13.11 7.76
CA ASP A 7 -37.34 -12.29 7.12
C ASP A 7 -36.85 -10.83 7.10
N GLY A 8 -36.68 -10.26 5.91
CA GLY A 8 -36.15 -8.92 5.70
C GLY A 8 -34.80 -8.92 4.96
N THR A 9 -34.05 -7.85 5.14
CA THR A 9 -32.77 -7.62 4.48
C THR A 9 -31.58 -7.79 5.42
N LEU A 10 -30.45 -8.13 4.85
CA LEU A 10 -29.15 -8.20 5.52
C LEU A 10 -28.14 -7.29 4.83
N ASP A 11 -27.30 -6.68 5.62
CA ASP A 11 -26.14 -5.95 5.16
C ASP A 11 -24.91 -6.85 5.28
N PHE A 12 -24.15 -6.94 4.21
CA PHE A 12 -22.93 -7.74 4.16
C PHE A 12 -21.72 -6.83 4.08
N LEU A 13 -20.78 -7.08 4.96
CA LEU A 13 -19.45 -6.52 4.92
C LEU A 13 -18.45 -7.67 4.73
N ALA A 14 -17.65 -7.57 3.70
CA ALA A 14 -16.55 -8.48 3.45
C ALA A 14 -15.23 -7.70 3.47
N TYR A 15 -14.20 -8.29 4.03
CA TYR A 15 -12.84 -7.78 3.97
C TYR A 15 -11.86 -8.95 3.96
N ASP A 16 -10.74 -8.77 3.29
CA ASP A 16 -9.64 -9.71 3.35
C ASP A 16 -8.42 -9.08 4.02
N ILE A 17 -7.91 -9.83 4.98
CA ILE A 17 -6.72 -9.51 5.73
C ILE A 17 -5.95 -10.81 5.86
N PRO A 18 -4.73 -10.89 5.36
CA PRO A 18 -3.90 -12.06 5.54
C PRO A 18 -3.81 -12.49 6.99
N LYS A 19 -3.73 -13.79 7.22
CA LYS A 19 -3.71 -14.35 8.57
C LYS A 19 -2.57 -13.80 9.44
N SER A 20 -1.41 -13.51 8.82
CA SER A 20 -0.25 -12.88 9.46
C SER A 20 -0.55 -11.47 10.00
N ASN A 21 -1.45 -10.74 9.37
CA ASN A 21 -1.71 -9.32 9.64
C ASN A 21 -2.97 -9.05 10.47
N ARG A 22 -3.63 -10.08 11.00
CA ARG A 22 -4.84 -9.90 11.82
C ARG A 22 -4.62 -9.05 13.06
N SER A 23 -3.41 -9.06 13.63
CA SER A 23 -3.04 -8.20 14.76
C SER A 23 -2.89 -6.73 14.37
N ASN A 24 -2.75 -6.43 13.08
CA ASN A 24 -2.55 -5.09 12.56
C ASN A 24 -3.87 -4.31 12.39
N ILE A 25 -5.00 -5.01 12.50
CA ILE A 25 -6.32 -4.38 12.49
C ILE A 25 -6.96 -4.49 13.87
N ARG A 26 -7.46 -3.37 14.36
CA ARG A 26 -8.11 -3.26 15.68
C ARG A 26 -9.32 -2.34 15.61
N ASN A 27 -10.18 -2.47 16.62
CA ASN A 27 -11.32 -1.57 16.83
C ASN A 27 -12.25 -1.49 15.60
N ILE A 28 -12.62 -2.65 15.05
CA ILE A 28 -13.57 -2.72 13.96
C ILE A 28 -14.95 -2.27 14.45
N VAL A 29 -15.50 -1.24 13.82
CA VAL A 29 -16.83 -0.70 14.10
C VAL A 29 -17.62 -0.62 12.80
N CYS A 30 -18.82 -1.17 12.82
CA CYS A 30 -19.80 -1.03 11.75
C CYS A 30 -20.98 -0.24 12.30
N SER A 31 -21.47 0.75 11.58
CA SER A 31 -22.67 1.49 11.93
C SER A 31 -23.50 1.83 10.69
N THR A 32 -24.78 1.99 10.90
CA THR A 32 -25.73 2.45 9.89
C THR A 32 -26.44 3.66 10.44
N ASP A 33 -26.39 4.75 9.71
CA ASP A 33 -27.24 5.90 9.99
C ASP A 33 -28.63 5.62 9.42
N LYS A 34 -29.62 5.52 10.30
CA LYS A 34 -30.99 5.17 9.91
C LYS A 34 -31.71 6.31 9.19
N GLU A 35 -31.28 7.56 9.36
CA GLU A 35 -31.90 8.73 8.76
C GLU A 35 -31.40 8.93 7.32
N SER A 36 -30.08 8.84 7.12
CA SER A 36 -29.46 9.00 5.79
C SER A 36 -29.38 7.70 5.00
N GLY A 37 -29.47 6.54 5.67
CA GLY A 37 -29.18 5.24 5.07
C GLY A 37 -27.68 5.01 4.80
N GLU A 38 -26.80 5.88 5.31
CA GLU A 38 -25.35 5.74 5.17
C GLU A 38 -24.83 4.59 6.02
N TYR A 39 -24.02 3.75 5.43
CA TYR A 39 -23.22 2.73 6.12
C TYR A 39 -21.84 3.25 6.37
N SER A 40 -21.34 3.08 7.59
CA SER A 40 -19.94 3.36 7.88
C SER A 40 -19.24 2.14 8.49
N PHE A 41 -18.02 1.95 8.03
CA PHE A 41 -17.11 0.92 8.52
C PHE A 41 -15.79 1.58 8.88
N SER A 42 -15.32 1.37 10.09
CA SER A 42 -14.07 1.95 10.53
C SER A 42 -13.22 0.96 11.30
N PHE A 43 -11.91 1.12 11.22
CA PHE A 43 -10.95 0.35 12.00
C PHE A 43 -9.60 1.08 12.08
N TYR A 44 -8.81 0.68 13.07
CA TYR A 44 -7.43 1.09 13.17
C TYR A 44 -6.54 0.07 12.45
N TYR A 45 -5.61 0.56 11.63
CA TYR A 45 -4.66 -0.24 10.89
C TYR A 45 -3.22 0.19 11.17
N THR A 46 -2.33 -0.78 11.27
CA THR A 46 -0.88 -0.57 11.36
C THR A 46 -0.22 -1.35 10.24
N LEU A 47 0.60 -0.69 9.43
CA LEU A 47 1.46 -1.39 8.47
C LEU A 47 2.43 -2.32 9.22
N PRO A 48 2.74 -3.49 8.67
CA PRO A 48 3.80 -4.32 9.20
C PRO A 48 5.10 -3.51 9.31
N PRO A 49 5.86 -3.65 10.40
CA PRO A 49 7.15 -2.97 10.52
C PRO A 49 8.09 -3.49 9.44
N SER A 50 8.85 -2.58 8.83
CA SER A 50 10.02 -2.95 8.05
C SER A 50 11.24 -2.94 8.96
N ASP A 51 12.04 -3.98 8.90
CA ASP A 51 13.39 -3.97 9.46
C ASP A 51 14.35 -3.63 8.31
N ILE A 52 15.29 -2.73 8.54
CA ILE A 52 16.32 -2.37 7.54
C ILE A 52 17.19 -3.56 7.09
N TYR A 53 17.15 -4.66 7.82
CA TYR A 53 17.87 -5.90 7.51
C TYR A 53 16.96 -7.01 6.95
N GLN A 54 15.67 -6.82 6.95
CA GLN A 54 14.71 -7.76 6.39
C GLN A 54 14.01 -7.09 5.23
N ASN A 55 14.03 -7.78 4.09
CA ASN A 55 13.14 -7.43 2.99
C ASN A 55 11.73 -7.28 3.54
N ILE A 56 10.98 -6.33 3.03
CA ILE A 56 9.56 -6.28 3.30
C ILE A 56 9.02 -7.63 2.87
N ASP A 57 8.82 -8.49 3.86
CA ASP A 57 8.26 -9.80 3.60
C ASP A 57 6.81 -9.58 3.17
N ALA A 58 6.52 -9.95 1.95
CA ALA A 58 5.19 -9.79 1.38
C ALA A 58 4.15 -10.67 2.08
N GLU A 59 4.56 -11.73 2.75
CA GLU A 59 3.66 -12.42 3.66
C GLU A 59 3.19 -11.47 4.78
N ASN A 60 3.93 -10.40 5.03
CA ASN A 60 3.64 -9.37 6.02
C ASN A 60 3.06 -8.07 5.42
N GLN A 61 3.29 -7.78 4.14
CA GLN A 61 2.62 -6.68 3.44
C GLN A 61 1.66 -7.22 2.39
N SER A 62 0.42 -7.28 2.73
CA SER A 62 -0.63 -7.59 1.77
C SER A 62 -1.59 -6.44 1.67
N ASP A 63 -2.19 -6.37 0.53
CA ASP A 63 -3.23 -5.40 0.27
C ASP A 63 -4.41 -5.58 1.24
N LEU A 64 -5.06 -4.50 1.53
CA LEU A 64 -6.24 -4.42 2.37
C LEU A 64 -7.44 -4.14 1.47
N ILE A 65 -8.30 -5.13 1.32
CA ILE A 65 -9.50 -5.01 0.48
C ILE A 65 -10.78 -5.17 1.28
N PHE A 66 -11.84 -4.50 0.85
CA PHE A 66 -13.15 -4.59 1.47
C PHE A 66 -14.27 -4.46 0.43
N ALA A 67 -15.46 -4.93 0.79
CA ALA A 67 -16.69 -4.72 0.04
C ALA A 67 -17.89 -4.58 0.99
N ILE A 68 -18.84 -3.75 0.61
CA ILE A 68 -20.13 -3.59 1.31
C ILE A 68 -21.24 -3.91 0.31
N GLU A 69 -22.17 -4.77 0.72
CA GLU A 69 -23.37 -5.12 -0.05
C GLU A 69 -24.58 -5.00 0.88
N PRO A 70 -25.20 -3.83 0.95
CA PRO A 70 -26.30 -3.57 1.87
C PRO A 70 -27.66 -4.03 1.33
N GLY A 71 -28.61 -4.19 2.23
CA GLY A 71 -30.03 -4.35 1.93
C GLY A 71 -30.40 -5.62 1.14
N ARG A 72 -29.57 -6.65 1.17
CA ARG A 72 -29.80 -7.89 0.42
C ARG A 72 -30.90 -8.74 1.06
N SER A 73 -31.85 -9.16 0.27
CA SER A 73 -32.93 -10.04 0.66
C SER A 73 -32.67 -11.48 0.17
N ARG A 74 -33.47 -12.42 0.67
CA ARG A 74 -33.45 -13.79 0.22
C ARG A 74 -33.70 -13.94 -1.29
N ASP A 75 -34.52 -13.04 -1.84
CA ASP A 75 -34.99 -13.14 -3.23
C ASP A 75 -33.96 -12.56 -4.22
N ASP A 76 -32.92 -11.86 -3.73
CA ASP A 76 -31.82 -11.36 -4.56
C ASP A 76 -30.84 -12.44 -5.02
N GLY A 77 -30.94 -13.65 -4.48
CA GLY A 77 -30.13 -14.78 -4.86
C GLY A 77 -28.68 -14.69 -4.34
N THR A 78 -27.70 -14.71 -5.25
CA THR A 78 -26.28 -14.68 -4.88
C THR A 78 -25.82 -13.27 -4.54
N VAL A 79 -25.12 -13.11 -3.42
CA VAL A 79 -24.47 -11.84 -3.06
C VAL A 79 -23.11 -11.78 -3.78
N ASN A 80 -22.94 -10.78 -4.63
CA ASN A 80 -21.70 -10.52 -5.35
C ASN A 80 -20.96 -9.36 -4.68
N PHE A 81 -19.71 -9.57 -4.28
CA PHE A 81 -18.89 -8.57 -3.64
C PHE A 81 -17.98 -7.88 -4.66
N ASN A 82 -18.05 -6.55 -4.71
CA ASN A 82 -17.14 -5.72 -5.49
C ASN A 82 -16.06 -5.14 -4.55
N PHE A 83 -14.95 -5.85 -4.44
CA PHE A 83 -13.87 -5.45 -3.55
C PHE A 83 -13.15 -4.19 -4.02
N LYS A 84 -12.84 -3.33 -3.07
CA LYS A 84 -12.07 -2.10 -3.24
C LYS A 84 -10.79 -2.17 -2.43
N HIS A 85 -9.71 -1.63 -2.98
CA HIS A 85 -8.42 -1.54 -2.32
C HIS A 85 -8.37 -0.31 -1.43
N LEU A 86 -7.86 -0.45 -0.22
CA LEU A 86 -7.72 0.64 0.76
C LEU A 86 -6.30 1.20 0.83
N LEU A 87 -5.31 0.40 0.42
CA LEU A 87 -3.92 0.83 0.38
C LEU A 87 -3.55 1.35 -1.02
N SER A 88 -2.42 2.03 -1.08
CA SER A 88 -1.76 2.43 -2.32
C SER A 88 -0.67 1.44 -2.65
N SER A 89 -0.59 1.00 -3.91
CA SER A 89 0.46 0.12 -4.42
C SER A 89 1.59 0.95 -5.00
N ILE A 90 2.81 0.79 -4.49
CA ILE A 90 3.98 1.55 -4.92
C ILE A 90 4.96 0.61 -5.59
N LEU A 91 5.27 0.92 -6.83
CA LEU A 91 6.15 0.14 -7.71
C LEU A 91 7.36 0.98 -8.12
N PHE A 92 8.46 0.30 -8.41
CA PHE A 92 9.68 0.93 -8.90
C PHE A 92 10.13 0.29 -10.21
N GLU A 93 10.47 1.14 -11.17
CA GLU A 93 10.97 0.78 -12.49
C GLU A 93 12.31 1.46 -12.72
N VAL A 94 13.24 0.77 -13.36
CA VAL A 94 14.50 1.35 -13.82
C VAL A 94 14.22 2.19 -15.06
N GLY A 95 14.65 3.44 -15.03
CA GLY A 95 14.62 4.34 -16.18
C GLY A 95 15.92 4.27 -17.00
N ASP A 96 16.34 5.43 -17.49
CA ASP A 96 17.59 5.52 -18.23
C ASP A 96 18.79 5.34 -17.30
N ILE A 97 19.66 4.37 -17.59
CA ILE A 97 20.91 4.11 -16.88
C ILE A 97 22.08 4.10 -17.87
N PRO A 98 23.33 4.31 -17.41
CA PRO A 98 24.50 4.22 -18.28
C PRO A 98 24.75 2.78 -18.75
N ASP A 99 25.53 2.61 -19.81
CA ASP A 99 25.97 1.30 -20.32
C ASP A 99 26.83 0.50 -19.32
N GLU A 100 27.26 1.15 -18.24
CA GLU A 100 28.03 0.55 -17.16
C GLU A 100 27.15 -0.32 -16.27
N PRO A 101 27.69 -1.37 -15.63
CA PRO A 101 26.95 -2.21 -14.71
C PRO A 101 26.39 -1.43 -13.51
N VAL A 102 25.08 -1.37 -13.37
CA VAL A 102 24.37 -0.70 -12.26
C VAL A 102 23.68 -1.75 -11.40
N VAL A 103 23.81 -1.61 -10.10
CA VAL A 103 23.10 -2.39 -9.09
C VAL A 103 22.30 -1.43 -8.21
N ILE A 104 21.02 -1.68 -8.03
CA ILE A 104 20.21 -1.02 -6.99
C ILE A 104 20.29 -1.89 -5.74
N ASN A 105 20.94 -1.39 -4.68
CA ASN A 105 21.13 -2.14 -3.46
C ASN A 105 19.82 -2.22 -2.65
N TYR A 106 19.19 -1.05 -2.43
CA TYR A 106 17.89 -0.97 -1.77
C TYR A 106 17.16 0.33 -2.14
N ILE A 107 15.87 0.31 -1.95
CA ILE A 107 14.98 1.47 -2.00
C ILE A 107 14.31 1.61 -0.64
N GLU A 108 14.25 2.83 -0.14
CA GLU A 108 13.67 3.16 1.15
C GLU A 108 12.69 4.32 1.01
N LEU A 109 11.52 4.16 1.61
CA LEU A 109 10.53 5.20 1.79
C LEU A 109 10.56 5.64 3.25
N ALA A 110 10.90 6.89 3.52
CA ALA A 110 11.15 7.39 4.88
C ALA A 110 10.20 8.52 5.28
N ASN A 111 9.99 8.64 6.58
CA ASN A 111 9.13 9.64 7.22
C ASN A 111 7.66 9.54 6.75
N LEU A 112 7.12 8.35 6.82
CA LEU A 112 5.75 8.02 6.45
C LEU A 112 4.88 7.77 7.67
N TYR A 113 3.57 7.92 7.48
CA TYR A 113 2.60 7.41 8.43
C TYR A 113 2.44 5.90 8.21
N GLY A 114 2.77 5.12 9.24
CA GLY A 114 2.64 3.67 9.22
C GLY A 114 1.38 3.15 9.92
N ARG A 115 0.55 4.04 10.49
CA ARG A 115 -0.65 3.67 11.25
C ARG A 115 -1.69 4.78 11.26
N GLY A 116 -2.95 4.37 11.29
CA GLY A 116 -4.06 5.32 11.30
C GLY A 116 -5.41 4.64 11.45
N ASN A 117 -6.44 5.47 11.63
CA ASN A 117 -7.82 5.03 11.52
C ASN A 117 -8.31 5.30 10.11
N VAL A 118 -8.96 4.33 9.53
CA VAL A 118 -9.73 4.50 8.29
C VAL A 118 -11.22 4.52 8.62
N VAL A 119 -11.93 5.41 7.99
CA VAL A 119 -13.39 5.42 7.94
C VAL A 119 -13.81 5.32 6.49
N ILE A 120 -14.59 4.30 6.21
CA ILE A 120 -15.19 4.04 4.90
C ILE A 120 -16.67 4.33 5.05
N ARG A 121 -17.22 5.15 4.16
CA ARG A 121 -18.66 5.42 4.09
C ARG A 121 -19.18 4.94 2.76
N TYR A 122 -20.39 4.43 2.80
CA TYR A 122 -21.13 3.99 1.63
C TYR A 122 -22.51 4.61 1.71
N ASP A 123 -22.81 5.49 0.79
CA ASP A 123 -24.03 6.28 0.80
C ASP A 123 -25.18 5.63 0.02
N ALA A 124 -26.35 6.29 0.04
CA ALA A 124 -27.54 5.83 -0.67
C ALA A 124 -27.40 5.85 -2.21
N ALA A 125 -26.44 6.59 -2.75
CA ALA A 125 -26.09 6.58 -4.18
C ALA A 125 -25.18 5.43 -4.55
N HIS A 126 -24.81 4.59 -3.58
CA HIS A 126 -23.88 3.48 -3.72
C HIS A 126 -22.43 3.91 -4.02
N ASP A 127 -22.07 5.12 -3.60
CA ASP A 127 -20.71 5.64 -3.71
C ASP A 127 -19.91 5.45 -2.43
N TYR A 128 -18.61 5.18 -2.60
CA TYR A 128 -17.68 5.01 -1.50
C TYR A 128 -16.89 6.29 -1.27
N SER A 129 -16.76 6.67 0.00
CA SER A 129 -15.79 7.67 0.44
C SER A 129 -14.87 7.10 1.50
N TYR A 130 -13.63 7.57 1.52
CA TYR A 130 -12.61 7.12 2.45
C TYR A 130 -11.97 8.30 3.14
N SER A 131 -11.74 8.17 4.43
CA SER A 131 -10.91 9.13 5.16
C SER A 131 -9.93 8.39 6.06
N TRP A 132 -8.66 8.78 5.98
CA TRP A 132 -7.62 8.33 6.88
C TRP A 132 -7.30 9.43 7.88
N SER A 133 -7.15 9.06 9.14
CA SER A 133 -6.62 9.93 10.20
C SER A 133 -5.44 9.25 10.86
N TYR A 134 -4.30 9.92 10.85
CA TYR A 134 -3.04 9.31 11.29
C TYR A 134 -2.83 9.52 12.79
N VAL A 135 -2.20 8.52 13.41
CA VAL A 135 -1.88 8.56 14.84
C VAL A 135 -0.38 8.65 14.99
N ALA A 136 0.13 9.78 15.33
CA ALA A 136 1.51 10.17 15.52
C ALA A 136 2.08 10.98 14.33
N LEU A 137 3.35 11.39 14.48
CA LEU A 137 4.10 12.06 13.41
C LEU A 137 4.58 11.02 12.37
N PRO A 138 4.77 11.42 11.10
CA PRO A 138 5.35 10.55 10.11
C PRO A 138 6.83 10.31 10.46
N ALA A 139 7.15 9.07 10.83
CA ALA A 139 8.50 8.69 11.25
C ALA A 139 8.85 7.25 10.85
N GLU A 140 7.93 6.55 10.21
CA GLU A 140 8.17 5.17 9.81
C GLU A 140 9.02 5.12 8.53
N VAL A 141 9.81 4.06 8.44
CA VAL A 141 10.73 3.79 7.33
C VAL A 141 10.46 2.40 6.78
N TYR A 142 10.33 2.31 5.47
CA TYR A 142 10.07 1.05 4.77
C TYR A 142 11.14 0.82 3.73
N THR A 143 11.85 -0.29 3.82
CA THR A 143 13.00 -0.61 2.97
C THR A 143 12.77 -1.92 2.24
N GLN A 144 13.09 -1.94 0.95
CA GLN A 144 13.14 -3.13 0.13
C GLN A 144 14.56 -3.30 -0.42
N SER A 145 15.20 -4.43 -0.12
CA SER A 145 16.47 -4.80 -0.72
C SER A 145 16.25 -5.45 -2.10
N PHE A 146 17.08 -5.07 -3.05
CA PHE A 146 17.10 -5.65 -4.40
C PHE A 146 18.41 -6.40 -4.67
N ARG A 147 19.34 -6.35 -3.71
CA ARG A 147 20.59 -7.13 -3.77
C ARG A 147 20.30 -8.56 -3.36
N ASP A 148 20.76 -9.52 -4.16
CA ASP A 148 20.73 -10.93 -3.77
C ASP A 148 21.63 -11.15 -2.54
N VAL A 149 21.01 -11.45 -1.41
CA VAL A 149 21.71 -11.67 -0.13
C VAL A 149 22.19 -13.11 -0.01
N ASP A 150 21.74 -14.02 -0.89
CA ASP A 150 21.99 -15.46 -0.79
C ASP A 150 23.40 -15.88 -1.24
N GLY A 151 24.22 -14.93 -1.66
CA GLY A 151 25.66 -15.14 -1.90
C GLY A 151 25.99 -16.07 -3.07
N ASN A 152 25.03 -16.42 -3.92
CA ASN A 152 25.24 -17.29 -5.07
C ASN A 152 25.95 -16.57 -6.25
N GLY A 153 26.45 -15.36 -6.04
CA GLY A 153 27.34 -14.67 -6.97
C GLY A 153 26.68 -14.16 -8.26
N GLY A 154 25.37 -14.14 -8.33
CA GLY A 154 24.64 -13.45 -9.39
C GLY A 154 24.82 -11.93 -9.20
N THR A 155 25.42 -11.26 -10.18
CA THR A 155 25.46 -9.80 -10.21
C THR A 155 24.08 -9.34 -10.68
N ASP A 156 23.27 -8.82 -9.75
CA ASP A 156 21.93 -8.29 -10.03
C ASP A 156 22.01 -6.93 -10.74
N TYR A 157 22.65 -6.91 -11.90
CA TYR A 157 22.68 -5.72 -12.72
C TYR A 157 21.28 -5.43 -13.25
N VAL A 158 20.82 -4.23 -12.97
CA VAL A 158 19.53 -3.77 -13.49
C VAL A 158 19.67 -3.38 -14.97
N LYS A 159 18.54 -3.42 -15.68
CA LYS A 159 18.44 -3.06 -17.10
C LYS A 159 17.43 -1.94 -17.26
N ASP A 160 17.57 -1.16 -18.33
CA ASP A 160 16.59 -0.16 -18.72
C ASP A 160 15.19 -0.77 -18.80
N ASN A 161 14.21 -0.04 -18.27
CA ASN A 161 12.81 -0.43 -18.25
C ASN A 161 12.51 -1.74 -17.46
N GLN A 162 13.44 -2.17 -16.60
CA GLN A 162 13.20 -3.29 -15.70
C GLN A 162 12.26 -2.87 -14.56
N LEU A 163 11.16 -3.60 -14.38
CA LEU A 163 10.31 -3.45 -13.21
C LEU A 163 10.97 -4.15 -12.01
N LEU A 164 11.48 -3.37 -11.05
CA LEU A 164 12.17 -3.91 -9.86
C LEU A 164 11.20 -4.63 -8.92
N THR A 165 9.94 -4.25 -8.95
CA THR A 165 8.85 -4.77 -8.13
C THR A 165 7.91 -5.68 -8.93
N GLU A 166 8.43 -6.34 -9.98
CA GLU A 166 7.67 -7.32 -10.78
C GLU A 166 7.17 -8.49 -9.92
N ASP A 167 8.01 -8.90 -8.98
CA ASP A 167 7.60 -9.86 -7.97
C ASP A 167 6.62 -9.17 -7.00
N PRO A 168 5.37 -9.68 -6.86
CA PRO A 168 4.40 -9.12 -5.91
C PRO A 168 4.94 -8.98 -4.49
N TRP A 169 5.94 -9.80 -4.13
CA TRP A 169 6.64 -9.78 -2.87
C TRP A 169 7.52 -8.52 -2.65
N LYS A 170 7.79 -7.75 -3.69
CA LYS A 170 8.59 -6.52 -3.63
C LYS A 170 7.75 -5.26 -3.76
N THR A 171 6.44 -5.39 -3.90
CA THR A 171 5.50 -4.26 -3.96
C THR A 171 5.29 -3.66 -2.57
N PHE A 172 5.40 -2.34 -2.47
CA PHE A 172 5.06 -1.65 -1.25
C PHE A 172 3.56 -1.35 -1.22
N PHE A 173 2.86 -1.85 -0.21
CA PHE A 173 1.48 -1.45 0.07
C PHE A 173 1.47 -0.45 1.22
N MET A 174 1.16 0.80 0.90
CA MET A 174 1.31 1.92 1.82
C MET A 174 -0.05 2.52 2.18
N ILE A 175 -0.15 3.04 3.40
CA ILE A 175 -1.32 3.84 3.80
C ILE A 175 -1.39 5.07 2.89
N PRO A 176 -2.56 5.36 2.27
CA PRO A 176 -2.77 6.58 1.50
C PRO A 176 -2.50 7.80 2.37
N GLN A 177 -1.67 8.73 1.93
CA GLN A 177 -1.26 9.88 2.73
C GLN A 177 -0.76 11.02 1.86
N GLU A 178 -0.91 12.25 2.36
CA GLU A 178 -0.22 13.42 1.82
C GLU A 178 1.23 13.44 2.30
N PHE A 179 2.14 13.84 1.42
CA PHE A 179 3.56 13.91 1.75
C PHE A 179 3.88 15.19 2.52
N GLN A 180 4.62 15.00 3.58
CA GLN A 180 5.31 16.09 4.25
C GLN A 180 6.58 16.47 3.46
N ASP A 181 7.13 17.65 3.67
CA ASP A 181 8.39 18.05 3.02
C ASP A 181 9.58 17.15 3.44
N SER A 182 9.45 16.48 4.58
CA SER A 182 10.41 15.49 5.07
C SER A 182 10.22 14.08 4.54
N THR A 183 9.16 13.80 3.78
CA THR A 183 8.92 12.46 3.22
C THR A 183 9.87 12.20 2.07
N LEU A 184 10.70 11.16 2.21
CA LEU A 184 11.82 10.89 1.29
C LEU A 184 11.67 9.55 0.58
N LEU A 185 12.11 9.53 -0.67
CA LEU A 185 12.52 8.35 -1.40
C LEU A 185 14.05 8.30 -1.40
N ASN A 186 14.61 7.31 -0.74
CA ASN A 186 16.04 7.04 -0.71
C ASN A 186 16.38 5.86 -1.63
N VAL A 187 17.40 6.03 -2.46
CA VAL A 187 17.88 4.96 -3.35
C VAL A 187 19.38 4.78 -3.15
N SER A 188 19.76 3.58 -2.76
CA SER A 188 21.17 3.16 -2.71
C SER A 188 21.51 2.36 -3.95
N MET A 189 22.57 2.77 -4.65
CA MET A 189 23.02 2.10 -5.87
C MET A 189 24.55 2.07 -5.98
N SER A 190 25.05 1.15 -6.77
CA SER A 190 26.45 1.05 -7.15
C SER A 190 26.58 1.02 -8.67
N VAL A 191 27.64 1.61 -9.20
CA VAL A 191 27.98 1.62 -10.63
C VAL A 191 29.38 1.07 -10.80
N SER A 192 29.57 0.06 -11.65
CA SER A 192 30.85 -0.63 -11.86
C SER A 192 31.50 -1.13 -10.56
N GLY A 193 30.68 -1.48 -9.56
CA GLY A 193 31.11 -1.96 -8.24
C GLY A 193 31.46 -0.85 -7.23
N GLU A 194 31.40 0.42 -7.61
CA GLU A 194 31.57 1.55 -6.71
C GLU A 194 30.23 2.02 -6.15
N GLU A 195 30.11 2.11 -4.83
CA GLU A 195 28.92 2.64 -4.18
C GLU A 195 28.82 4.16 -4.41
N LEU A 196 27.64 4.61 -4.85
CA LEU A 196 27.35 6.02 -5.00
C LEU A 196 26.81 6.59 -3.68
N PRO A 197 26.93 7.94 -3.49
CA PRO A 197 26.22 8.60 -2.41
C PRO A 197 24.74 8.28 -2.45
N LEU A 198 24.11 8.14 -1.27
CA LEU A 198 22.68 7.90 -1.15
C LEU A 198 21.90 9.00 -1.86
N LEU A 199 21.09 8.62 -2.82
CA LEU A 199 20.15 9.53 -3.47
C LEU A 199 18.92 9.69 -2.57
N SER A 200 18.66 10.92 -2.09
CA SER A 200 17.49 11.25 -1.27
C SER A 200 16.65 12.28 -1.99
N ILE A 201 15.42 11.92 -2.30
CA ILE A 201 14.50 12.76 -3.08
C ILE A 201 13.23 13.01 -2.24
N PRO A 202 12.85 14.28 -2.00
CA PRO A 202 11.56 14.58 -1.40
C PRO A 202 10.41 14.10 -2.30
N LEU A 203 9.57 13.20 -1.78
CA LEU A 203 8.45 12.67 -2.57
C LEU A 203 7.47 13.76 -3.00
N ALA A 204 7.34 14.82 -2.21
CA ALA A 204 6.51 15.97 -2.55
C ALA A 204 6.94 16.69 -3.83
N GLU A 205 8.22 16.58 -4.24
CA GLU A 205 8.77 17.20 -5.45
C GLU A 205 8.60 16.33 -6.70
N VAL A 206 8.39 15.02 -6.53
CA VAL A 206 8.24 14.07 -7.64
C VAL A 206 6.81 14.07 -8.19
N HIS A 207 5.85 14.52 -7.39
CA HIS A 207 4.45 14.57 -7.74
C HIS A 207 4.08 15.89 -8.41
N SER A 208 3.18 15.83 -9.40
CA SER A 208 2.66 17.03 -10.08
C SER A 208 1.91 17.94 -9.11
N GLU A 209 1.91 19.24 -9.40
CA GLU A 209 1.15 20.23 -8.65
C GLU A 209 -0.32 19.78 -8.44
N GLY A 210 -0.75 19.82 -7.19
CA GLY A 210 -2.12 19.41 -6.80
C GLY A 210 -2.30 17.95 -6.39
N ASN A 211 -1.26 17.10 -6.51
CA ASN A 211 -1.30 15.71 -6.04
C ASN A 211 -0.03 15.37 -5.25
N ARG A 212 0.04 15.84 -4.03
CA ARG A 212 1.19 15.63 -3.13
C ARG A 212 1.00 14.40 -2.23
N GLY A 213 0.55 13.26 -2.78
CA GLY A 213 0.32 12.09 -1.95
C GLY A 213 -0.16 10.86 -2.69
N TRP A 214 -0.41 9.82 -1.92
CA TRP A 214 -0.99 8.57 -2.41
C TRP A 214 -2.47 8.48 -2.05
N SER A 215 -3.28 8.01 -2.99
CA SER A 215 -4.72 7.81 -2.83
C SER A 215 -5.10 6.33 -2.72
N PRO A 216 -6.18 5.99 -2.01
CA PRO A 216 -6.64 4.61 -1.87
C PRO A 216 -6.89 3.93 -3.22
N GLY A 217 -6.49 2.68 -3.34
CA GLY A 217 -6.72 1.86 -4.52
C GLY A 217 -5.99 2.34 -5.78
N LYS A 218 -4.97 3.18 -5.64
CA LYS A 218 -4.15 3.65 -6.76
C LYS A 218 -2.79 2.97 -6.76
N GLN A 219 -2.29 2.74 -7.97
CA GLN A 219 -0.94 2.27 -8.21
C GLN A 219 -0.08 3.44 -8.68
N TYR A 220 1.10 3.57 -8.10
CA TYR A 220 2.11 4.56 -8.44
C TYR A 220 3.38 3.84 -8.87
N VAL A 221 3.94 4.25 -10.01
CA VAL A 221 5.20 3.70 -10.53
C VAL A 221 6.24 4.81 -10.51
N TYR A 222 7.29 4.65 -9.74
CA TYR A 222 8.44 5.55 -9.70
C TYR A 222 9.53 5.04 -10.61
N ARG A 223 9.96 5.88 -11.53
CA ARG A 223 11.01 5.56 -12.49
C ARG A 223 12.35 6.14 -12.02
N ILE A 224 13.31 5.26 -11.74
CA ILE A 224 14.64 5.62 -11.24
C ILE A 224 15.59 5.68 -12.43
N SER A 225 16.07 6.88 -12.75
CA SER A 225 17.08 7.10 -13.80
C SER A 225 18.38 7.62 -13.18
N TYR A 226 19.49 7.18 -13.72
CA TYR A 226 20.82 7.69 -13.37
C TYR A 226 21.58 8.10 -14.62
N LYS A 227 21.94 9.38 -14.69
CA LYS A 227 22.75 9.95 -15.78
C LYS A 227 24.03 10.53 -15.19
N ARG A 228 25.18 10.17 -15.76
CA ARG A 228 26.45 10.82 -15.49
C ARG A 228 26.57 12.14 -16.23
#